data_f74918ef2b7bcda4e36d0e4abe1525f1
#
_entry.id   f74918ef2b7bcda4e36d0e4abe1525f1
#
_cell.length_a   1.000
_cell.length_b   1.000
_cell.length_c   1.000
_cell.angle_alpha   90.00
_cell.angle_beta   90.00
_cell.angle_gamma   90.00
#
_symmetry.space_group_name_H-M   'P 1'
#
loop_
_entity.id
_entity.type
_entity.pdbx_description
1 polymer ?
#
loop_
_entity_poly.entity_id
_entity_poly.type
_entity_poly.pdbx_seq_one_letter_code
_entity_poly.pdbx_strand_id
1 'polypeptide(L)'
;MLTLRQMRYFDALARTLHFGKAAAEAHISQPALSVQIMDMEEHLGVKLVERSRGDITITPKGEEVLQHVRAILLEVERLEDAARKTSGALEGLVRIGIIPTIAPYLVPKLVPHLRAHHALVEIELKETVTDRLLADLAVRKLDAVIAAIPVVGEGLETCHLFTDRFFMATAKSDDKVLVSPVNEGQVDMDRLLLLEEGHCLRDQALAVCDAAGKRSLVNYGATSMATLLQMVSHDMGMTLIPEIAIPTETMRNNLRIVPFADPAPAREIGLVWRMASGRKGDIAALADAIRQCIR
;
A
#
# COMPACT_ATOMS: atom_id res chain seq x y z
N MET A 1 25.75 24.08 12.55
CA MET A 1 24.64 23.97 11.57
C MET A 1 24.52 22.52 11.15
N LEU A 2 23.32 21.97 11.17
CA LEU A 2 23.07 20.62 10.68
C LEU A 2 23.37 20.49 9.18
N THR A 3 23.95 19.38 8.77
CA THR A 3 24.28 19.08 7.37
C THR A 3 23.49 17.89 6.86
N LEU A 4 23.18 17.87 5.56
CA LEU A 4 22.54 16.70 4.92
C LEU A 4 23.37 15.42 5.09
N ARG A 5 24.70 15.56 5.17
CA ARG A 5 25.61 14.43 5.39
C ARG A 5 25.38 13.80 6.76
N GLN A 6 25.26 14.59 7.83
CA GLN A 6 24.94 14.12 9.18
C GLN A 6 23.56 13.44 9.22
N MET A 7 22.57 14.00 8.52
CA MET A 7 21.23 13.40 8.42
C MET A 7 21.27 12.03 7.74
N ARG A 8 22.00 11.88 6.63
CA ARG A 8 22.19 10.58 5.96
C ARG A 8 22.90 9.56 6.86
N TYR A 9 23.89 9.98 7.62
CA TYR A 9 24.60 9.11 8.55
C TYR A 9 23.72 8.66 9.72
N PHE A 10 22.89 9.54 10.24
CA PHE A 10 21.96 9.20 11.31
C PHE A 10 20.86 8.22 10.79
N ASP A 11 20.31 8.44 9.61
CA ASP A 11 19.35 7.52 9.01
C ASP A 11 19.97 6.13 8.74
N ALA A 12 21.19 6.06 8.22
CA ALA A 12 21.90 4.80 8.02
C ALA A 12 22.15 4.07 9.35
N LEU A 13 22.52 4.80 10.42
CA LEU A 13 22.70 4.23 11.75
C LEU A 13 21.38 3.73 12.33
N ALA A 14 20.28 4.45 12.16
CA ALA A 14 18.96 4.05 12.64
C ALA A 14 18.42 2.79 11.93
N ARG A 15 18.75 2.60 10.65
CA ARG A 15 18.38 1.38 9.90
C ARG A 15 19.19 0.17 10.30
N THR A 16 20.48 0.35 10.55
CA THR A 16 21.40 -0.77 10.76
C THR A 16 21.60 -1.12 12.25
N LEU A 17 21.31 -0.17 13.13
CA LEU A 17 21.58 -0.22 14.58
C LEU A 17 23.01 -0.70 14.90
N HIS A 18 23.97 -0.38 14.00
CA HIS A 18 25.35 -0.82 14.11
C HIS A 18 26.30 0.16 13.41
N PHE A 19 27.18 0.84 14.17
CA PHE A 19 28.09 1.86 13.62
C PHE A 19 28.96 1.36 12.48
N GLY A 20 29.51 0.15 12.57
CA GLY A 20 30.36 -0.41 11.51
C GLY A 20 29.59 -0.66 10.20
N LYS A 21 28.36 -1.19 10.26
CA LYS A 21 27.51 -1.39 9.09
C LYS A 21 27.05 -0.06 8.49
N ALA A 22 26.64 0.88 9.32
CA ALA A 22 26.25 2.23 8.88
C ALA A 22 27.42 2.98 8.21
N ALA A 23 28.64 2.86 8.76
CA ALA A 23 29.82 3.46 8.19
C ALA A 23 30.21 2.85 6.83
N ALA A 24 30.11 1.52 6.70
CA ALA A 24 30.35 0.83 5.43
C ALA A 24 29.32 1.27 4.36
N GLU A 25 28.05 1.37 4.71
CA GLU A 25 26.99 1.87 3.81
C GLU A 25 27.21 3.33 3.40
N ALA A 26 27.71 4.15 4.33
CA ALA A 26 28.02 5.56 4.10
C ALA A 26 29.41 5.81 3.45
N HIS A 27 30.17 4.73 3.14
CA HIS A 27 31.52 4.79 2.58
C HIS A 27 32.50 5.65 3.38
N ILE A 28 32.45 5.56 4.72
CA ILE A 28 33.36 6.25 5.63
C ILE A 28 33.88 5.30 6.72
N SER A 29 34.85 5.76 7.52
CA SER A 29 35.30 4.99 8.68
C SER A 29 34.30 5.08 9.84
N GLN A 30 34.22 4.02 10.65
CA GLN A 30 33.35 4.00 11.83
C GLN A 30 33.69 5.14 12.85
N PRO A 31 34.96 5.50 13.14
CA PRO A 31 35.25 6.65 13.96
C PRO A 31 34.70 7.98 13.39
N ALA A 32 34.81 8.17 12.06
CA ALA A 32 34.27 9.37 11.41
C ALA A 32 32.74 9.44 11.52
N LEU A 33 32.03 8.33 11.33
CA LEU A 33 30.57 8.28 11.53
C LEU A 33 30.22 8.64 12.99
N SER A 34 30.93 8.06 13.95
CA SER A 34 30.69 8.30 15.38
C SER A 34 30.85 9.79 15.75
N VAL A 35 31.89 10.46 15.24
CA VAL A 35 32.09 11.89 15.44
C VAL A 35 30.93 12.69 14.85
N GLN A 36 30.50 12.38 13.61
CA GLN A 36 29.40 13.11 12.96
C GLN A 36 28.06 12.97 13.70
N ILE A 37 27.78 11.80 14.29
CA ILE A 37 26.59 11.61 15.14
C ILE A 37 26.73 12.42 16.44
N MET A 38 27.91 12.42 17.09
CA MET A 38 28.14 13.22 18.28
C MET A 38 27.99 14.73 18.00
N ASP A 39 28.56 15.23 16.92
CA ASP A 39 28.43 16.64 16.50
C ASP A 39 26.95 17.01 16.26
N MET A 40 26.16 16.08 15.68
CA MET A 40 24.73 16.25 15.47
C MET A 40 23.97 16.31 16.80
N GLU A 41 24.25 15.42 17.73
CA GLU A 41 23.68 15.41 19.09
C GLU A 41 24.04 16.71 19.86
N GLU A 42 25.29 17.14 19.80
CA GLU A 42 25.75 18.38 20.44
C GLU A 42 25.03 19.60 19.86
N HIS A 43 24.93 19.66 18.53
CA HIS A 43 24.24 20.76 17.88
C HIS A 43 22.74 20.84 18.23
N LEU A 44 22.09 19.69 18.37
CA LEU A 44 20.66 19.60 18.73
C LEU A 44 20.42 19.70 20.25
N GLY A 45 21.47 19.54 21.07
CA GLY A 45 21.35 19.53 22.51
C GLY A 45 20.61 18.31 23.07
N VAL A 46 20.49 17.22 22.30
CA VAL A 46 19.76 16.00 22.70
C VAL A 46 20.51 14.75 22.28
N LYS A 47 20.37 13.67 23.06
CA LYS A 47 20.88 12.36 22.68
C LYS A 47 19.91 11.70 21.69
N LEU A 48 20.47 11.26 20.56
CA LEU A 48 19.73 10.56 19.52
C LEU A 48 19.88 9.04 19.62
N VAL A 49 21.01 8.61 20.20
CA VAL A 49 21.43 7.21 20.27
C VAL A 49 21.90 6.85 21.67
N GLU A 50 21.46 5.71 22.17
CA GLU A 50 22.00 5.08 23.40
C GLU A 50 22.90 3.91 23.04
N ARG A 51 24.01 3.77 23.77
CA ARG A 51 25.00 2.70 23.64
C ARG A 51 25.00 1.88 24.91
N SER A 52 24.45 0.66 24.87
CA SER A 52 24.46 -0.26 26.01
C SER A 52 25.21 -1.55 25.64
N ARG A 53 26.35 -1.80 26.31
CA ARG A 53 27.17 -3.05 26.28
C ARG A 53 27.15 -3.80 24.92
N GLY A 54 27.30 -3.08 23.82
CA GLY A 54 27.33 -3.67 22.45
C GLY A 54 26.08 -3.46 21.62
N ASP A 55 24.95 -3.09 22.22
CA ASP A 55 23.71 -2.77 21.51
C ASP A 55 23.54 -1.26 21.33
N ILE A 56 22.97 -0.90 20.20
CA ILE A 56 22.64 0.48 19.85
C ILE A 56 21.13 0.58 19.73
N THR A 57 20.55 1.55 20.44
CA THR A 57 19.13 1.87 20.36
C THR A 57 18.95 3.35 20.03
N ILE A 58 17.90 3.67 19.30
CA ILE A 58 17.50 5.06 19.06
C ILE A 58 16.70 5.53 20.28
N THR A 59 17.01 6.72 20.79
CA THR A 59 16.24 7.29 21.91
C THR A 59 14.84 7.72 21.43
N PRO A 60 13.86 7.89 22.33
CA PRO A 60 12.54 8.43 21.94
C PRO A 60 12.65 9.79 21.23
N LYS A 61 13.61 10.65 21.67
CA LYS A 61 13.87 11.92 20.97
C LYS A 61 14.59 11.72 19.64
N GLY A 62 15.43 10.68 19.54
CA GLY A 62 16.04 10.23 18.30
C GLY A 62 15.01 9.79 17.27
N GLU A 63 13.98 9.05 17.66
CA GLU A 63 12.89 8.64 16.76
C GLU A 63 12.10 9.85 16.21
N GLU A 64 11.80 10.84 17.07
CA GLU A 64 11.16 12.08 16.64
C GLU A 64 12.03 12.83 15.61
N VAL A 65 13.31 13.02 15.92
CA VAL A 65 14.27 13.68 15.02
C VAL A 65 14.44 12.88 13.72
N LEU A 66 14.45 11.54 13.78
CA LEU A 66 14.59 10.67 12.63
C LEU A 66 13.44 10.86 11.61
N GLN A 67 12.21 11.07 12.08
CA GLN A 67 11.08 11.38 11.20
C GLN A 67 11.33 12.67 10.40
N HIS A 68 11.81 13.73 11.08
CA HIS A 68 12.15 14.99 10.41
C HIS A 68 13.34 14.83 9.46
N VAL A 69 14.38 14.11 9.86
CA VAL A 69 15.55 13.80 9.01
C VAL A 69 15.13 13.11 7.73
N ARG A 70 14.30 12.08 7.82
CA ARG A 70 13.78 11.37 6.64
C ARG A 70 12.95 12.26 5.73
N ALA A 71 12.13 13.13 6.30
CA ALA A 71 11.36 14.09 5.52
C ALA A 71 12.25 15.07 4.75
N ILE A 72 13.32 15.59 5.39
CA ILE A 72 14.28 16.51 4.76
C ILE A 72 15.05 15.79 3.65
N LEU A 73 15.58 14.60 3.88
CA LEU A 73 16.33 13.83 2.88
C LEU A 73 15.48 13.54 1.65
N LEU A 74 14.22 13.17 1.86
CA LEU A 74 13.27 12.95 0.76
C LEU A 74 12.99 14.24 -0.03
N GLU A 75 12.93 15.40 0.63
CA GLU A 75 12.72 16.66 -0.06
C GLU A 75 13.95 17.09 -0.88
N VAL A 76 15.15 16.73 -0.41
CA VAL A 76 16.39 16.92 -1.18
C VAL A 76 16.39 16.04 -2.44
N GLU A 77 16.03 14.77 -2.35
CA GLU A 77 15.88 13.89 -3.51
C GLU A 77 14.88 14.48 -4.52
N ARG A 78 13.77 15.03 -4.04
CA ARG A 78 12.77 15.69 -4.92
C ARG A 78 13.25 16.94 -5.58
N LEU A 79 14.05 17.73 -4.87
CA LEU A 79 14.70 18.90 -5.47
C LEU A 79 15.64 18.48 -6.61
N GLU A 80 16.43 17.43 -6.39
CA GLU A 80 17.31 16.86 -7.41
C GLU A 80 16.50 16.31 -8.60
N ASP A 81 15.40 15.59 -8.34
CA ASP A 81 14.50 15.06 -9.38
C ASP A 81 13.81 16.21 -10.16
N ALA A 82 13.32 17.23 -9.46
CA ALA A 82 12.72 18.41 -10.11
C ALA A 82 13.71 19.16 -11.01
N ALA A 83 14.98 19.24 -10.59
CA ALA A 83 16.03 19.86 -11.38
C ALA A 83 16.42 19.02 -12.62
N ARG A 84 16.23 17.69 -12.57
CA ARG A 84 16.50 16.77 -13.69
C ARG A 84 15.34 16.67 -14.70
N LYS A 85 14.13 17.11 -14.33
CA LYS A 85 12.94 16.99 -15.19
C LYS A 85 13.05 17.85 -16.43
N THR A 86 13.20 17.21 -17.57
CA THR A 86 12.93 17.75 -18.89
C THR A 86 11.49 17.42 -19.25
N SER A 87 10.61 18.38 -19.12
CA SER A 87 9.27 18.61 -19.72
C SER A 87 8.35 17.43 -20.15
N GLY A 88 8.43 16.25 -19.58
CA GLY A 88 7.52 15.14 -19.85
C GLY A 88 6.70 14.72 -18.61
N ALA A 89 5.49 14.22 -18.81
CA ALA A 89 4.72 13.56 -17.73
C ALA A 89 5.22 12.12 -17.53
N LEU A 90 5.32 11.65 -16.26
CA LEU A 90 5.84 10.35 -15.87
C LEU A 90 7.31 10.11 -16.29
N GLU A 91 8.20 10.94 -15.76
CA GLU A 91 9.66 10.75 -15.86
C GLU A 91 10.27 10.59 -14.46
N GLY A 92 11.41 9.87 -14.39
CA GLY A 92 12.11 9.57 -13.14
C GLY A 92 11.36 8.63 -12.21
N LEU A 93 11.76 8.59 -10.94
CA LEU A 93 11.22 7.65 -9.95
C LEU A 93 9.83 8.08 -9.46
N VAL A 94 8.85 7.17 -9.57
CA VAL A 94 7.49 7.30 -9.04
C VAL A 94 7.24 6.18 -8.05
N ARG A 95 6.97 6.53 -6.80
CA ARG A 95 6.68 5.59 -5.70
C ARG A 95 5.18 5.43 -5.52
N ILE A 96 4.66 4.25 -5.81
CA ILE A 96 3.22 3.96 -5.82
C ILE A 96 2.90 2.95 -4.73
N GLY A 97 2.01 3.34 -3.81
CA GLY A 97 1.38 2.41 -2.89
C GLY A 97 0.14 1.75 -3.53
N ILE A 98 -0.11 0.49 -3.22
CA ILE A 98 -1.26 -0.23 -3.75
C ILE A 98 -1.78 -1.22 -2.71
N ILE A 99 -3.12 -1.33 -2.59
CA ILE A 99 -3.74 -2.29 -1.67
C ILE A 99 -3.63 -3.73 -2.19
N PRO A 100 -3.50 -4.74 -1.28
CA PRO A 100 -3.27 -6.13 -1.66
C PRO A 100 -4.40 -6.77 -2.50
N THR A 101 -5.60 -6.24 -2.41
CA THR A 101 -6.75 -6.74 -3.18
C THR A 101 -6.83 -6.19 -4.61
N ILE A 102 -5.87 -5.33 -5.00
CA ILE A 102 -5.75 -4.74 -6.35
C ILE A 102 -4.39 -5.07 -6.98
N ALA A 103 -3.32 -5.05 -6.18
CA ALA A 103 -1.95 -5.21 -6.67
C ALA A 103 -1.74 -6.42 -7.58
N PRO A 104 -2.14 -7.65 -7.23
CA PRO A 104 -1.88 -8.83 -8.05
C PRO A 104 -2.54 -8.80 -9.43
N TYR A 105 -3.60 -8.01 -9.59
CA TYR A 105 -4.43 -7.97 -10.81
C TYR A 105 -4.13 -6.76 -11.70
N LEU A 106 -3.67 -5.66 -11.09
CA LEU A 106 -3.35 -4.43 -11.80
C LEU A 106 -1.87 -4.34 -12.18
N VAL A 107 -0.95 -4.64 -11.26
CA VAL A 107 0.50 -4.45 -11.48
C VAL A 107 1.03 -5.20 -12.71
N PRO A 108 0.64 -6.46 -12.98
CA PRO A 108 1.10 -7.19 -14.15
C PRO A 108 0.69 -6.56 -15.50
N LYS A 109 -0.35 -5.74 -15.52
CA LYS A 109 -0.81 -4.98 -16.69
C LYS A 109 -0.17 -3.58 -16.73
N LEU A 110 -0.13 -2.90 -15.58
CA LEU A 110 0.33 -1.52 -15.46
C LEU A 110 1.83 -1.38 -15.74
N VAL A 111 2.67 -2.23 -15.16
CA VAL A 111 4.13 -2.10 -15.31
C VAL A 111 4.59 -2.28 -16.78
N PRO A 112 4.13 -3.29 -17.54
CA PRO A 112 4.45 -3.39 -18.96
C PRO A 112 3.91 -2.20 -19.77
N HIS A 113 2.70 -1.73 -19.47
CA HIS A 113 2.09 -0.57 -20.14
C HIS A 113 2.94 0.69 -19.93
N LEU A 114 3.34 0.97 -18.68
CA LEU A 114 4.19 2.13 -18.36
C LEU A 114 5.55 2.04 -19.05
N ARG A 115 6.19 0.88 -19.07
CA ARG A 115 7.46 0.66 -19.78
C ARG A 115 7.36 0.91 -21.29
N ALA A 116 6.23 0.58 -21.89
CA ALA A 116 6.00 0.75 -23.33
C ALA A 116 5.74 2.22 -23.73
N HIS A 117 5.07 3.00 -22.87
CA HIS A 117 4.58 4.34 -23.21
C HIS A 117 5.33 5.47 -22.50
N HIS A 118 6.05 5.15 -21.41
CA HIS A 118 6.78 6.10 -20.56
C HIS A 118 8.18 5.55 -20.25
N ALA A 119 9.05 5.50 -21.28
CA ALA A 119 10.36 4.84 -21.20
C ALA A 119 11.32 5.43 -20.14
N LEU A 120 11.08 6.65 -19.68
CA LEU A 120 11.89 7.33 -18.67
C LEU A 120 11.33 7.21 -17.24
N VAL A 121 10.24 6.44 -17.04
CA VAL A 121 9.68 6.23 -15.70
C VAL A 121 10.34 5.04 -15.01
N GLU A 122 10.76 5.26 -13.79
CA GLU A 122 11.15 4.22 -12.84
C GLU A 122 10.03 4.05 -11.81
N ILE A 123 9.56 2.82 -11.60
CA ILE A 123 8.45 2.54 -10.69
C ILE A 123 8.96 1.76 -9.48
N GLU A 124 8.70 2.30 -8.31
CA GLU A 124 8.81 1.61 -7.04
C GLU A 124 7.40 1.34 -6.49
N LEU A 125 7.12 0.05 -6.22
CA LEU A 125 5.80 -0.38 -5.74
C LEU A 125 5.89 -0.80 -4.27
N LYS A 126 4.90 -0.38 -3.48
CA LYS A 126 4.69 -0.84 -2.11
C LYS A 126 3.28 -1.40 -1.95
N GLU A 127 3.19 -2.68 -1.63
CA GLU A 127 1.93 -3.35 -1.33
C GLU A 127 1.73 -3.46 0.18
N THR A 128 0.67 -2.86 0.71
CA THR A 128 0.25 -3.00 2.12
C THR A 128 -1.17 -2.43 2.31
N VAL A 129 -1.71 -2.52 3.53
CA VAL A 129 -3.05 -2.03 3.88
C VAL A 129 -3.15 -0.51 3.81
N THR A 130 -4.38 0.00 3.61
CA THR A 130 -4.67 1.41 3.34
C THR A 130 -4.05 2.37 4.35
N ASP A 131 -4.20 2.11 5.65
CA ASP A 131 -3.70 3.02 6.70
C ASP A 131 -2.19 3.20 6.65
N ARG A 132 -1.45 2.12 6.40
CA ARG A 132 0.02 2.17 6.23
C ARG A 132 0.42 2.92 4.96
N LEU A 133 -0.33 2.74 3.88
CA LEU A 133 -0.09 3.47 2.63
C LEU A 133 -0.32 4.96 2.80
N LEU A 134 -1.41 5.35 3.47
CA LEU A 134 -1.72 6.75 3.75
C LEU A 134 -0.70 7.38 4.71
N ALA A 135 -0.26 6.65 5.73
CA ALA A 135 0.83 7.10 6.61
C ALA A 135 2.15 7.33 5.82
N ASP A 136 2.53 6.42 4.94
CA ASP A 136 3.71 6.59 4.08
C ASP A 136 3.53 7.71 3.05
N LEU A 137 2.32 7.93 2.55
CA LEU A 137 1.98 9.04 1.67
C LEU A 137 2.13 10.38 2.41
N ALA A 138 1.65 10.46 3.66
CA ALA A 138 1.74 11.67 4.49
C ALA A 138 3.19 12.08 4.76
N VAL A 139 4.07 11.10 5.08
CA VAL A 139 5.50 11.34 5.31
C VAL A 139 6.33 11.29 4.03
N ARG A 140 5.71 11.39 2.88
CA ARG A 140 6.34 11.53 1.56
C ARG A 140 7.18 10.33 1.10
N LYS A 141 7.01 9.15 1.69
CA LYS A 141 7.62 7.90 1.20
C LYS A 141 6.95 7.37 -0.07
N LEU A 142 5.71 7.81 -0.33
CA LEU A 142 4.95 7.50 -1.54
C LEU A 142 4.54 8.80 -2.26
N ASP A 143 4.44 8.74 -3.58
CA ASP A 143 3.96 9.83 -4.42
C ASP A 143 2.45 9.74 -4.62
N ALA A 144 1.94 8.52 -4.80
CA ALA A 144 0.53 8.22 -4.96
C ALA A 144 0.17 6.86 -4.34
N VAL A 145 -1.11 6.66 -4.06
CA VAL A 145 -1.67 5.41 -3.51
C VAL A 145 -2.89 5.00 -4.33
N ILE A 146 -2.96 3.73 -4.73
CA ILE A 146 -4.14 3.11 -5.35
C ILE A 146 -4.88 2.35 -4.26
N ALA A 147 -6.07 2.82 -3.91
CA ALA A 147 -6.89 2.27 -2.82
C ALA A 147 -8.39 2.43 -3.10
N ALA A 148 -9.21 1.79 -2.27
CA ALA A 148 -10.64 2.07 -2.26
C ALA A 148 -10.89 3.50 -1.70
N ILE A 149 -11.76 4.24 -2.35
CA ILE A 149 -12.18 5.59 -1.94
C ILE A 149 -13.65 5.57 -1.49
N PRO A 150 -14.07 6.51 -0.62
CA PRO A 150 -13.29 7.60 -0.06
C PRO A 150 -12.25 7.13 0.97
N VAL A 151 -11.13 7.86 1.05
CA VAL A 151 -10.14 7.71 2.13
C VAL A 151 -10.26 8.88 3.11
N VAL A 152 -9.93 8.63 4.37
CA VAL A 152 -9.90 9.67 5.41
C VAL A 152 -8.47 10.18 5.57
N GLY A 153 -8.28 11.51 5.44
CA GLY A 153 -6.98 12.15 5.64
C GLY A 153 -7.01 13.62 5.22
N GLU A 154 -6.35 14.47 6.00
CA GLU A 154 -6.23 15.89 5.66
C GLU A 154 -5.21 16.12 4.55
N GLY A 155 -5.45 17.09 3.69
CA GLY A 155 -4.52 17.48 2.62
C GLY A 155 -4.32 16.43 1.52
N LEU A 156 -5.27 15.50 1.37
CA LEU A 156 -5.32 14.51 0.31
C LEU A 156 -6.26 14.95 -0.81
N GLU A 157 -5.87 14.66 -2.04
CA GLU A 157 -6.70 14.72 -3.24
C GLU A 157 -6.91 13.30 -3.77
N THR A 158 -8.04 13.04 -4.41
CA THR A 158 -8.36 11.75 -5.00
C THR A 158 -8.93 11.91 -6.41
N CYS A 159 -8.67 10.95 -7.29
CA CYS A 159 -9.44 10.81 -8.52
C CYS A 159 -9.93 9.37 -8.66
N HIS A 160 -11.14 9.23 -9.16
CA HIS A 160 -11.72 7.94 -9.48
C HIS A 160 -10.99 7.28 -10.65
N LEU A 161 -10.67 5.99 -10.50
CA LEU A 161 -10.06 5.17 -11.53
C LEU A 161 -11.08 4.25 -12.18
N PHE A 162 -11.74 3.41 -11.39
CA PHE A 162 -12.79 2.49 -11.84
C PHE A 162 -13.64 2.00 -10.67
N THR A 163 -14.85 1.53 -11.01
CA THR A 163 -15.76 0.84 -10.08
C THR A 163 -15.48 -0.65 -10.16
N ASP A 164 -15.33 -1.31 -9.01
CA ASP A 164 -15.00 -2.73 -8.87
C ASP A 164 -16.15 -3.43 -8.14
N ARG A 165 -17.01 -4.13 -8.89
CA ARG A 165 -18.19 -4.82 -8.37
C ARG A 165 -17.80 -6.02 -7.53
N PHE A 166 -18.66 -6.38 -6.59
CA PHE A 166 -18.49 -7.61 -5.81
C PHE A 166 -19.37 -8.74 -6.36
N PHE A 167 -18.82 -9.93 -6.25
CA PHE A 167 -19.49 -11.18 -6.54
C PHE A 167 -19.34 -12.11 -5.33
N MET A 168 -20.20 -13.11 -5.21
CA MET A 168 -20.02 -14.18 -4.24
C MET A 168 -19.21 -15.30 -4.88
N ALA A 169 -18.17 -15.76 -4.16
CA ALA A 169 -17.37 -16.93 -4.52
C ALA A 169 -17.67 -18.08 -3.59
N THR A 170 -17.97 -19.27 -4.16
CA THR A 170 -18.16 -20.55 -3.46
C THR A 170 -17.36 -21.64 -4.17
N ALA A 171 -17.15 -22.78 -3.52
CA ALA A 171 -16.62 -23.95 -4.19
C ALA A 171 -17.60 -24.41 -5.29
N LYS A 172 -17.10 -24.95 -6.41
CA LYS A 172 -17.96 -25.58 -7.41
C LYS A 172 -18.65 -26.85 -6.90
N SER A 173 -18.02 -27.50 -5.92
CA SER A 173 -18.55 -28.71 -5.23
C SER A 173 -19.57 -28.40 -4.15
N ASP A 174 -19.78 -27.12 -3.81
CA ASP A 174 -20.74 -26.71 -2.78
C ASP A 174 -22.18 -27.07 -3.22
N ASP A 175 -22.80 -27.98 -2.49
CA ASP A 175 -24.18 -28.45 -2.75
C ASP A 175 -25.23 -27.41 -2.35
N LYS A 176 -24.86 -26.43 -1.49
CA LYS A 176 -25.71 -25.30 -1.13
C LYS A 176 -25.68 -24.27 -2.24
N VAL A 177 -26.43 -24.51 -3.30
CA VAL A 177 -26.48 -23.61 -4.47
C VAL A 177 -27.09 -22.28 -4.07
N LEU A 178 -26.28 -21.22 -4.15
CA LEU A 178 -26.79 -19.85 -4.05
C LEU A 178 -27.72 -19.59 -5.25
N VAL A 179 -28.90 -19.04 -4.98
CA VAL A 179 -29.81 -18.58 -6.03
C VAL A 179 -29.14 -17.39 -6.72
N SER A 180 -29.04 -17.45 -8.06
CA SER A 180 -28.46 -16.37 -8.86
C SER A 180 -29.58 -15.51 -9.47
N PRO A 181 -29.53 -14.18 -9.32
CA PRO A 181 -28.57 -13.39 -8.54
C PRO A 181 -28.79 -13.50 -7.02
N VAL A 182 -27.71 -13.32 -6.24
CA VAL A 182 -27.75 -13.34 -4.77
C VAL A 182 -28.26 -12.01 -4.23
N ASN A 183 -29.20 -12.06 -3.27
CA ASN A 183 -29.55 -10.89 -2.47
C ASN A 183 -28.66 -10.83 -1.22
N GLU A 184 -28.29 -9.63 -0.77
CA GLU A 184 -27.42 -9.43 0.39
C GLU A 184 -27.91 -10.17 1.64
N GLY A 185 -29.22 -10.14 1.91
CA GLY A 185 -29.86 -10.84 3.05
C GLY A 185 -29.87 -12.38 2.96
N GLN A 186 -29.42 -12.96 1.84
CA GLN A 186 -29.34 -14.41 1.64
C GLN A 186 -27.94 -14.99 1.85
N VAL A 187 -26.96 -14.12 2.19
CA VAL A 187 -25.59 -14.54 2.48
C VAL A 187 -25.56 -15.25 3.83
N ASP A 188 -25.08 -16.49 3.84
CA ASP A 188 -24.90 -17.28 5.07
C ASP A 188 -23.65 -16.77 5.82
N MET A 189 -23.87 -15.93 6.82
CA MET A 189 -22.81 -15.29 7.59
C MET A 189 -21.94 -16.30 8.36
N ASP A 190 -22.48 -17.45 8.75
CA ASP A 190 -21.75 -18.49 9.49
C ASP A 190 -20.71 -19.19 8.57
N ARG A 191 -20.85 -19.03 7.25
CA ARG A 191 -19.94 -19.57 6.23
C ARG A 191 -19.08 -18.49 5.55
N LEU A 192 -19.26 -17.23 5.93
CA LEU A 192 -18.51 -16.12 5.32
C LEU A 192 -17.08 -16.09 5.83
N LEU A 193 -16.14 -16.28 4.92
CA LEU A 193 -14.71 -16.12 5.16
C LEU A 193 -14.29 -14.71 4.82
N LEU A 194 -13.50 -14.08 5.68
CA LEU A 194 -13.04 -12.70 5.54
C LEU A 194 -11.52 -12.62 5.63
N LEU A 195 -10.96 -11.58 5.00
CA LEU A 195 -9.59 -11.20 5.22
C LEU A 195 -9.39 -10.71 6.67
N GLU A 196 -8.13 -10.69 7.10
CA GLU A 196 -7.69 -10.15 8.38
C GLU A 196 -8.06 -8.66 8.51
N GLU A 197 -8.09 -8.17 9.76
CA GLU A 197 -8.34 -6.75 10.06
C GLU A 197 -7.31 -5.84 9.37
N GLY A 198 -7.76 -4.63 8.99
CA GLY A 198 -6.97 -3.65 8.24
C GLY A 198 -7.10 -3.75 6.72
N HIS A 199 -7.69 -4.82 6.19
CA HIS A 199 -8.04 -4.89 4.78
C HIS A 199 -9.41 -4.24 4.53
N CYS A 200 -9.46 -3.19 3.69
CA CYS A 200 -10.72 -2.49 3.36
C CYS A 200 -11.80 -3.44 2.79
N LEU A 201 -11.41 -4.50 2.11
CA LEU A 201 -12.35 -5.51 1.62
C LEU A 201 -13.09 -6.24 2.74
N ARG A 202 -12.47 -6.43 3.93
CA ARG A 202 -13.15 -6.98 5.10
C ARG A 202 -14.32 -6.09 5.52
N ASP A 203 -14.05 -4.79 5.70
CA ASP A 203 -15.06 -3.83 6.16
C ASP A 203 -16.18 -3.67 5.11
N GLN A 204 -15.81 -3.70 3.83
CA GLN A 204 -16.76 -3.68 2.71
C GLN A 204 -17.62 -4.94 2.68
N ALA A 205 -17.03 -6.12 2.89
CA ALA A 205 -17.77 -7.37 2.97
C ALA A 205 -18.72 -7.39 4.16
N LEU A 206 -18.29 -6.88 5.31
CA LEU A 206 -19.15 -6.72 6.49
C LEU A 206 -20.30 -5.77 6.24
N ALA A 207 -20.06 -4.63 5.59
CA ALA A 207 -21.10 -3.65 5.25
C ALA A 207 -22.18 -4.23 4.32
N VAL A 208 -21.77 -5.03 3.31
CA VAL A 208 -22.70 -5.77 2.44
C VAL A 208 -23.53 -6.77 3.22
N CYS A 209 -22.96 -7.37 4.25
CA CYS A 209 -23.58 -8.43 5.03
C CYS A 209 -24.26 -7.97 6.34
N ASP A 210 -24.00 -6.74 6.82
CA ASP A 210 -24.62 -6.17 8.04
C ASP A 210 -26.16 -6.08 7.93
N ALA A 211 -26.70 -6.07 6.71
CA ALA A 211 -28.13 -6.23 6.45
C ALA A 211 -28.69 -7.58 6.92
N ALA A 212 -27.83 -8.60 7.17
CA ALA A 212 -28.22 -9.96 7.53
C ALA A 212 -28.15 -10.27 9.05
N GLY A 213 -27.69 -9.35 9.91
CA GLY A 213 -27.63 -9.49 11.36
C GLY A 213 -26.36 -10.13 11.91
N LYS A 214 -25.91 -9.66 13.07
CA LYS A 214 -24.66 -10.08 13.75
C LYS A 214 -24.68 -11.56 14.13
N ARG A 215 -23.74 -12.35 13.59
CA ARG A 215 -23.40 -13.70 14.03
C ARG A 215 -21.89 -13.88 14.14
N SER A 216 -21.46 -14.96 14.76
CA SER A 216 -20.05 -15.25 15.01
C SER A 216 -19.31 -15.51 13.71
N LEU A 217 -18.43 -14.58 13.31
CA LEU A 217 -17.58 -14.72 12.12
C LEU A 217 -16.42 -15.68 12.44
N VAL A 218 -16.20 -16.67 11.59
CA VAL A 218 -14.99 -17.50 11.66
C VAL A 218 -13.82 -16.73 11.06
N ASN A 219 -12.88 -16.30 11.90
CA ASN A 219 -11.69 -15.59 11.47
C ASN A 219 -10.50 -16.55 11.37
N TYR A 220 -10.15 -16.96 10.18
CA TYR A 220 -8.96 -17.80 9.93
C TYR A 220 -7.67 -16.98 9.76
N GLY A 221 -7.71 -15.65 9.90
CA GLY A 221 -6.53 -14.79 9.77
C GLY A 221 -5.90 -14.79 8.38
N ALA A 222 -6.69 -14.96 7.33
CA ALA A 222 -6.17 -14.91 5.96
C ALA A 222 -5.72 -13.49 5.61
N THR A 223 -4.44 -13.33 5.31
CA THR A 223 -3.81 -12.04 4.96
C THR A 223 -3.85 -11.75 3.47
N SER A 224 -4.19 -12.74 2.62
CA SER A 224 -4.24 -12.57 1.17
C SER A 224 -5.51 -13.16 0.56
N MET A 225 -5.96 -12.52 -0.52
CA MET A 225 -7.08 -13.00 -1.33
C MET A 225 -6.83 -14.42 -1.89
N ALA A 226 -5.59 -14.70 -2.31
CA ALA A 226 -5.23 -16.01 -2.84
C ALA A 226 -5.43 -17.12 -1.80
N THR A 227 -4.98 -16.92 -0.55
CA THR A 227 -5.20 -17.88 0.55
C THR A 227 -6.70 -18.05 0.82
N LEU A 228 -7.44 -16.93 0.91
CA LEU A 228 -8.87 -16.95 1.17
C LEU A 228 -9.64 -17.76 0.13
N LEU A 229 -9.33 -17.53 -1.17
CA LEU A 229 -10.02 -18.23 -2.26
C LEU A 229 -9.61 -19.72 -2.39
N GLN A 230 -8.39 -20.09 -1.96
CA GLN A 230 -8.01 -21.49 -1.81
C GLN A 230 -8.87 -22.18 -0.75
N MET A 231 -9.09 -21.55 0.40
CA MET A 231 -9.97 -22.09 1.44
C MET A 231 -11.40 -22.26 0.91
N VAL A 232 -11.92 -21.26 0.20
CA VAL A 232 -13.25 -21.36 -0.45
C VAL A 232 -13.29 -22.52 -1.45
N SER A 233 -12.26 -22.70 -2.29
CA SER A 233 -12.22 -23.76 -3.30
C SER A 233 -12.24 -25.18 -2.69
N HIS A 234 -11.85 -25.32 -1.41
CA HIS A 234 -11.89 -26.55 -0.61
C HIS A 234 -13.14 -26.65 0.29
N ASP A 235 -14.20 -25.92 -0.05
CA ASP A 235 -15.50 -25.94 0.62
C ASP A 235 -15.48 -25.57 2.12
N MET A 236 -14.51 -24.71 2.50
CA MET A 236 -14.43 -24.20 3.88
C MET A 236 -15.43 -23.06 4.15
N GLY A 237 -16.09 -22.54 3.11
CA GLY A 237 -17.05 -21.46 3.21
C GLY A 237 -17.22 -20.70 1.89
N MET A 238 -17.63 -19.44 1.99
CA MET A 238 -17.81 -18.52 0.87
C MET A 238 -17.17 -17.19 1.17
N THR A 239 -16.91 -16.36 0.14
CA THR A 239 -16.39 -15.00 0.33
C THR A 239 -16.85 -14.07 -0.76
N LEU A 240 -16.70 -12.75 -0.51
CA LEU A 240 -16.82 -11.76 -1.57
C LEU A 240 -15.53 -11.72 -2.40
N ILE A 241 -15.69 -11.72 -3.71
CA ILE A 241 -14.58 -11.54 -4.66
C ILE A 241 -14.83 -10.28 -5.50
N PRO A 242 -13.87 -9.36 -5.60
CA PRO A 242 -13.97 -8.21 -6.48
C PRO A 242 -13.81 -8.64 -7.95
N GLU A 243 -14.49 -7.94 -8.84
CA GLU A 243 -14.54 -8.23 -10.29
C GLU A 243 -13.14 -8.32 -10.92
N ILE A 244 -12.26 -7.41 -10.53
CA ILE A 244 -10.86 -7.37 -11.03
C ILE A 244 -10.09 -8.67 -10.75
N ALA A 245 -10.45 -9.40 -9.68
CA ALA A 245 -9.77 -10.64 -9.28
C ALA A 245 -10.28 -11.87 -10.05
N ILE A 246 -11.53 -11.84 -10.53
CA ILE A 246 -12.22 -13.01 -11.11
C ILE A 246 -11.40 -13.70 -12.23
N PRO A 247 -10.89 -13.00 -13.25
CA PRO A 247 -10.19 -13.65 -14.36
C PRO A 247 -8.96 -14.45 -13.91
N THR A 248 -8.21 -13.92 -12.93
CA THR A 248 -6.99 -14.57 -12.44
C THR A 248 -7.32 -15.72 -11.49
N GLU A 249 -8.25 -15.51 -10.59
CA GLU A 249 -8.52 -16.47 -9.51
C GLU A 249 -9.36 -17.65 -9.97
N THR A 250 -10.24 -17.48 -10.94
CA THR A 250 -11.00 -18.61 -11.52
C THR A 250 -10.15 -19.55 -12.37
N MET A 251 -9.01 -19.08 -12.91
CA MET A 251 -8.06 -19.94 -13.59
C MET A 251 -7.25 -20.81 -12.61
N ARG A 252 -7.07 -20.36 -11.37
CA ARG A 252 -6.25 -21.02 -10.35
C ARG A 252 -7.06 -21.91 -9.42
N ASN A 253 -8.35 -21.59 -9.26
CA ASN A 253 -9.22 -22.17 -8.23
C ASN A 253 -10.51 -22.69 -8.85
N ASN A 254 -11.01 -23.80 -8.29
CA ASN A 254 -12.28 -24.38 -8.73
C ASN A 254 -13.48 -23.69 -8.04
N LEU A 255 -13.73 -22.44 -8.47
CA LEU A 255 -14.74 -21.55 -7.88
C LEU A 255 -15.99 -21.43 -8.74
N ARG A 256 -17.14 -21.29 -8.08
CA ARG A 256 -18.40 -20.79 -8.66
C ARG A 256 -18.51 -19.32 -8.28
N ILE A 257 -18.68 -18.46 -9.27
CA ILE A 257 -18.85 -17.01 -9.10
C ILE A 257 -20.31 -16.67 -9.36
N VAL A 258 -20.97 -16.03 -8.39
CA VAL A 258 -22.40 -15.70 -8.45
C VAL A 258 -22.56 -14.18 -8.31
N PRO A 259 -23.22 -13.51 -9.26
CA PRO A 259 -23.48 -12.07 -9.18
C PRO A 259 -24.50 -11.73 -8.09
N PHE A 260 -24.39 -10.53 -7.54
CA PHE A 260 -25.44 -9.95 -6.71
C PHE A 260 -26.57 -9.38 -7.56
N ALA A 261 -27.76 -9.30 -6.97
CA ALA A 261 -28.88 -8.56 -7.55
C ALA A 261 -28.60 -7.06 -7.59
N ASP A 262 -29.16 -6.35 -8.59
CA ASP A 262 -29.00 -4.91 -8.66
C ASP A 262 -29.85 -4.17 -7.58
N PRO A 263 -29.32 -3.11 -6.97
CA PRO A 263 -27.98 -2.54 -7.16
C PRO A 263 -26.90 -3.42 -6.54
N ALA A 264 -26.01 -3.98 -7.38
CA ALA A 264 -24.94 -4.86 -6.91
C ALA A 264 -23.94 -4.09 -6.05
N PRO A 265 -23.47 -4.66 -4.92
CA PRO A 265 -22.47 -4.01 -4.11
C PRO A 265 -21.16 -3.84 -4.88
N ALA A 266 -20.51 -2.68 -4.70
CA ALA A 266 -19.29 -2.34 -5.41
C ALA A 266 -18.40 -1.45 -4.51
N ARG A 267 -17.14 -1.31 -4.90
CA ARG A 267 -16.23 -0.33 -4.34
C ARG A 267 -15.68 0.59 -5.43
N GLU A 268 -15.42 1.83 -5.07
CA GLU A 268 -14.77 2.76 -5.95
C GLU A 268 -13.26 2.70 -5.71
N ILE A 269 -12.48 2.44 -6.76
CA ILE A 269 -11.03 2.47 -6.70
C ILE A 269 -10.53 3.80 -7.24
N GLY A 270 -9.66 4.44 -6.46
CA GLY A 270 -9.11 5.75 -6.78
C GLY A 270 -7.60 5.81 -6.63
N LEU A 271 -7.03 6.84 -7.26
CA LEU A 271 -5.67 7.28 -7.03
C LEU A 271 -5.72 8.41 -6.01
N VAL A 272 -4.91 8.31 -4.97
CA VAL A 272 -4.84 9.23 -3.82
C VAL A 272 -3.44 9.85 -3.79
N TRP A 273 -3.35 11.16 -3.60
CA TRP A 273 -2.07 11.87 -3.47
C TRP A 273 -2.20 13.08 -2.55
N ARG A 274 -1.08 13.67 -2.17
CA ARG A 274 -1.09 14.91 -1.37
C ARG A 274 -1.47 16.11 -2.25
N MET A 275 -2.37 16.96 -1.77
CA MET A 275 -2.76 18.23 -2.42
C MET A 275 -1.54 19.10 -2.76
N ALA A 276 -0.55 19.14 -1.87
CA ALA A 276 0.70 19.87 -2.05
C ALA A 276 1.73 19.15 -2.95
N SER A 277 1.32 18.11 -3.71
CA SER A 277 2.24 17.42 -4.63
C SER A 277 2.59 18.31 -5.81
N GLY A 278 3.91 18.50 -6.05
CA GLY A 278 4.42 19.16 -7.27
C GLY A 278 4.30 18.29 -8.53
N ARG A 279 3.81 17.03 -8.42
CA ARG A 279 3.77 16.03 -9.49
C ARG A 279 2.38 15.83 -10.10
N LYS A 280 1.52 16.87 -10.11
CA LYS A 280 0.13 16.74 -10.59
C LYS A 280 0.04 16.22 -12.04
N GLY A 281 0.96 16.58 -12.91
CA GLY A 281 1.04 16.07 -14.29
C GLY A 281 1.34 14.56 -14.34
N ASP A 282 2.27 14.08 -13.51
CA ASP A 282 2.61 12.66 -13.40
C ASP A 282 1.42 11.85 -12.86
N ILE A 283 0.72 12.40 -11.88
CA ILE A 283 -0.48 11.77 -11.28
C ILE A 283 -1.60 11.63 -12.30
N ALA A 284 -1.85 12.66 -13.10
CA ALA A 284 -2.85 12.62 -14.17
C ALA A 284 -2.50 11.56 -15.22
N ALA A 285 -1.26 11.54 -15.69
CA ALA A 285 -0.79 10.56 -16.66
C ALA A 285 -0.82 9.11 -16.09
N LEU A 286 -0.46 8.93 -14.81
CA LEU A 286 -0.58 7.64 -14.12
C LEU A 286 -2.03 7.18 -14.03
N ALA A 287 -2.97 8.07 -13.69
CA ALA A 287 -4.38 7.74 -13.65
C ALA A 287 -4.91 7.30 -15.02
N ASP A 288 -4.49 7.96 -16.09
CA ASP A 288 -4.89 7.61 -17.45
C ASP A 288 -4.29 6.26 -17.88
N ALA A 289 -3.02 6.00 -17.55
CA ALA A 289 -2.39 4.70 -17.80
C ALA A 289 -3.12 3.56 -17.07
N ILE A 290 -3.50 3.76 -15.79
CA ILE A 290 -4.27 2.77 -15.03
C ILE A 290 -5.62 2.50 -15.67
N ARG A 291 -6.36 3.54 -16.06
CA ARG A 291 -7.67 3.39 -16.72
C ARG A 291 -7.57 2.62 -18.04
N GLN A 292 -6.48 2.78 -18.78
CA GLN A 292 -6.24 2.02 -20.01
C GLN A 292 -5.97 0.53 -19.75
N CYS A 293 -5.35 0.18 -18.62
CA CYS A 293 -5.06 -1.19 -18.23
C CYS A 293 -6.28 -1.98 -17.73
N ILE A 294 -7.35 -1.28 -17.31
CA ILE A 294 -8.56 -1.91 -16.76
C ILE A 294 -9.63 -2.16 -17.86
N ARG A 295 -9.57 -1.43 -18.95
CA ARG A 295 -10.43 -1.67 -20.13
C ARG A 295 -10.03 -2.96 -20.84
#